data_f5611d0a3d1b558883bac1065cea9253
#
_entry.id   f5611d0a3d1b558883bac1065cea9253
#
_cell.length_a   1.000
_cell.length_b   1.000
_cell.length_c   1.000
_cell.angle_alpha   90.00
_cell.angle_beta   90.00
_cell.angle_gamma   90.00
#
_symmetry.space_group_name_H-M   'P 1'
#
loop_
_entity.id
_entity.type
_entity.pdbx_description
1 polymer ?
#
loop_
_entity_poly.entity_id
_entity_poly.type
_entity_poly.pdbx_seq_one_letter_code
_entity_poly.pdbx_strand_id
1 'polypeptide(L)'
;MKAGVVAAMMFASASVAPADAAQSAKPCPSKVEVSAGKKVACGQDVCNFMFRGEAWLSKGAEASLWFHTDSSGRGYEVLFHNGPVDGTRKTGSLSHIRNIYRSAVQDEEWFTFVVKVREKNVEVNVWAGGYSMWPCVVRYTEGERPYRLPQYAKMVFSRGDFVFEGRKGKAKFRDVVLTPLKDGVTNADDIFPYADEATDPVIRLQQEDFPVINYHAHAKGGFSPKMAYDKSMVDGINYGIAVNIYGKLVHKGDGGVGRMIETDGEALEYLGQMISAFPCLHGFQGEGRKWTMSFTEKSLAKCDYLFTDSMTVVDRNRQIRLYRPDEMTYNGRAPEEWMEFYVDQIEKILTNEPADIYVNPLYLPRELAPRFDELWTDARVGRVLDVLAKYRIALEINSLSRLPGHRVIRMAKARGIKFTFGTNNQDANIGRLEWALEAVKECGITKEDMWFPSDSIRLSRKPVIYNKIDE
;
A
#
# COMPACT_ATOMS: atom_id res chain seq x y z
N MET A 1 -31.63 50.52 -6.84
CA MET A 1 -30.90 51.05 -5.68
C MET A 1 -31.37 50.34 -4.42
N LYS A 2 -30.68 49.42 -3.92
CA LYS A 2 -30.68 48.99 -2.50
C LYS A 2 -29.29 48.39 -2.24
N ALA A 3 -28.52 49.08 -1.43
CA ALA A 3 -27.21 48.70 -0.96
C ALA A 3 -27.35 47.60 0.11
N GLY A 4 -26.67 46.49 -0.08
CA GLY A 4 -26.55 45.45 0.92
C GLY A 4 -25.23 45.65 1.68
N VAL A 5 -25.37 45.82 2.99
CA VAL A 5 -24.29 46.00 3.94
C VAL A 5 -23.56 44.66 4.11
N VAL A 6 -22.25 44.64 3.80
CA VAL A 6 -21.36 43.53 4.16
C VAL A 6 -20.88 43.77 5.57
N ALA A 7 -21.34 42.94 6.51
CA ALA A 7 -20.83 42.92 7.87
C ALA A 7 -19.47 42.19 7.90
N ALA A 8 -18.41 42.94 8.14
CA ALA A 8 -17.10 42.41 8.45
C ALA A 8 -17.12 41.83 9.87
N MET A 9 -17.03 40.50 10.02
CA MET A 9 -16.75 39.87 11.30
C MET A 9 -15.26 40.05 11.61
N MET A 10 -14.97 40.94 12.56
CA MET A 10 -13.66 41.00 13.19
C MET A 10 -13.49 39.80 14.11
N PHE A 11 -12.58 38.90 13.75
CA PHE A 11 -12.10 37.90 14.70
C PHE A 11 -11.17 38.60 15.70
N ALA A 12 -11.60 38.63 16.94
CA ALA A 12 -10.75 39.05 18.05
C ALA A 12 -9.63 38.04 18.24
N SER A 13 -8.40 38.43 17.95
CA SER A 13 -7.18 37.69 18.31
C SER A 13 -7.10 37.69 19.84
N ALA A 14 -7.35 36.53 20.45
CA ALA A 14 -7.01 36.33 21.85
C ALA A 14 -5.48 36.34 21.94
N SER A 15 -4.90 37.38 22.47
CA SER A 15 -3.49 37.45 22.85
C SER A 15 -3.24 36.42 23.95
N VAL A 16 -2.60 35.32 23.60
CA VAL A 16 -2.04 34.43 24.60
C VAL A 16 -0.85 35.15 25.22
N ALA A 17 -1.02 35.46 26.52
CA ALA A 17 0.08 36.03 27.30
C ALA A 17 1.31 35.14 27.26
N PRO A 18 2.53 35.69 27.21
CA PRO A 18 3.75 34.89 27.28
C PRO A 18 3.75 34.21 28.66
N ALA A 19 3.74 32.87 28.67
CA ALA A 19 3.96 32.12 29.89
C ALA A 19 5.42 32.33 30.31
N ASP A 20 5.62 33.15 31.33
CA ASP A 20 6.87 33.19 32.09
C ASP A 20 7.06 31.85 32.80
N ALA A 21 8.10 31.22 32.43
CA ALA A 21 8.94 30.19 33.04
C ALA A 21 9.37 29.20 31.96
N ALA A 22 10.39 29.56 31.20
CA ALA A 22 11.21 28.58 30.55
C ALA A 22 11.90 27.73 31.62
N GLN A 23 11.25 26.65 32.05
CA GLN A 23 11.98 25.54 32.65
C GLN A 23 13.04 25.14 31.61
N SER A 24 14.31 25.07 32.03
CA SER A 24 15.45 24.79 31.16
C SER A 24 15.21 23.43 30.46
N ALA A 25 14.68 23.51 29.25
CA ALA A 25 14.44 22.33 28.42
C ALA A 25 15.77 21.61 28.22
N LYS A 26 15.83 20.32 28.56
CA LYS A 26 17.02 19.52 28.26
C LYS A 26 17.21 19.50 26.74
N PRO A 27 18.38 19.95 26.23
CA PRO A 27 18.66 19.84 24.81
C PRO A 27 18.63 18.39 24.37
N CYS A 28 18.19 18.11 23.14
CA CYS A 28 18.31 16.77 22.58
C CYS A 28 19.78 16.36 22.51
N PRO A 29 20.16 15.21 23.09
CA PRO A 29 21.53 14.75 22.98
C PRO A 29 21.85 14.41 21.52
N SER A 30 23.06 14.77 21.08
CA SER A 30 23.52 14.48 19.70
C SER A 30 23.66 12.97 19.42
N LYS A 31 23.72 12.15 20.45
CA LYS A 31 23.78 10.69 20.37
C LYS A 31 22.77 10.08 21.35
N VAL A 32 21.98 9.13 20.88
CA VAL A 32 21.01 8.41 21.66
C VAL A 32 21.13 6.91 21.38
N GLU A 33 21.02 6.10 22.41
CA GLU A 33 20.92 4.66 22.26
C GLU A 33 19.73 4.16 23.10
N VAL A 34 18.85 3.41 22.46
CA VAL A 34 17.68 2.81 23.10
C VAL A 34 17.60 1.31 22.81
N SER A 35 17.04 0.59 23.76
CA SER A 35 16.70 -0.82 23.66
C SER A 35 15.30 -1.03 24.23
N ALA A 36 14.77 -2.23 24.15
CA ALA A 36 13.42 -2.53 24.61
C ALA A 36 13.12 -1.93 26.01
N GLY A 37 12.06 -1.14 26.08
CA GLY A 37 11.59 -0.46 27.30
C GLY A 37 12.36 0.83 27.66
N LYS A 38 13.46 1.16 26.99
CA LYS A 38 14.23 2.38 27.27
C LYS A 38 13.64 3.58 26.56
N LYS A 39 13.46 4.69 27.30
CA LYS A 39 13.04 6.00 26.78
C LYS A 39 14.11 7.05 27.08
N VAL A 40 14.33 7.94 26.13
CA VAL A 40 15.22 9.11 26.27
C VAL A 40 14.44 10.35 25.83
N ALA A 41 14.09 11.18 26.80
CA ALA A 41 13.35 12.42 26.53
C ALA A 41 14.32 13.56 26.17
N CYS A 42 13.88 14.37 25.20
CA CYS A 42 14.45 15.66 24.86
C CYS A 42 13.37 16.72 25.17
N GLY A 43 13.57 17.46 26.24
CA GLY A 43 12.61 18.47 26.65
C GLY A 43 12.76 19.74 25.83
N GLN A 44 12.04 19.88 24.73
CA GLN A 44 11.89 21.15 24.04
C GLN A 44 10.45 21.35 23.60
N ASP A 45 9.80 22.34 24.19
CA ASP A 45 8.46 22.76 23.86
C ASP A 45 8.45 23.56 22.55
N VAL A 46 8.52 22.90 21.40
CA VAL A 46 8.47 23.51 20.08
C VAL A 46 7.23 23.06 19.31
N CYS A 47 6.72 23.97 18.49
CA CYS A 47 5.58 23.76 17.62
C CYS A 47 6.07 23.37 16.21
N ASN A 48 6.83 24.26 15.59
CA ASN A 48 7.38 24.09 14.25
C ASN A 48 8.84 23.75 14.33
N PHE A 49 9.27 22.71 13.61
CA PHE A 49 10.65 22.24 13.71
C PHE A 49 11.09 21.44 12.48
N MET A 50 12.40 21.30 12.36
CA MET A 50 13.05 20.28 11.59
C MET A 50 13.93 19.43 12.53
N PHE A 51 13.60 18.15 12.65
CA PHE A 51 14.35 17.18 13.44
C PHE A 51 15.09 16.25 12.49
N ARG A 52 16.42 16.28 12.54
CA ARG A 52 17.30 15.50 11.67
C ARG A 52 18.23 14.63 12.51
N GLY A 53 18.59 13.47 11.97
CA GLY A 53 19.61 12.60 12.53
C GLY A 53 19.92 11.44 11.61
N GLU A 54 20.87 10.63 12.03
CA GLU A 54 21.10 9.31 11.47
C GLU A 54 20.68 8.23 12.47
N ALA A 55 20.08 7.16 11.98
CA ALA A 55 19.64 6.01 12.75
C ALA A 55 20.31 4.73 12.27
N TRP A 56 20.52 3.80 13.19
CA TRP A 56 21.01 2.45 12.96
C TRP A 56 20.20 1.48 13.83
N LEU A 57 19.68 0.42 13.23
CA LEU A 57 18.92 -0.61 13.94
C LEU A 57 19.64 -1.95 13.88
N SER A 58 19.68 -2.68 14.97
CA SER A 58 20.06 -4.09 14.92
C SER A 58 18.99 -4.90 14.20
N LYS A 59 19.33 -6.06 13.69
CA LYS A 59 18.43 -6.93 12.93
C LYS A 59 17.08 -7.13 13.65
N GLY A 60 15.99 -6.73 12.98
CA GLY A 60 14.62 -6.83 13.51
C GLY A 60 14.32 -5.92 14.68
N ALA A 61 15.13 -4.88 14.92
CA ALA A 61 14.85 -3.89 15.95
C ALA A 61 13.68 -3.00 15.62
N GLU A 62 13.05 -2.45 16.66
CA GLU A 62 11.97 -1.49 16.58
C GLU A 62 12.19 -0.36 17.59
N ALA A 63 12.10 0.87 17.10
CA ALA A 63 12.20 2.08 17.91
C ALA A 63 11.27 3.16 17.36
N SER A 64 11.04 4.20 18.14
CA SER A 64 10.18 5.32 17.76
C SER A 64 10.80 6.66 18.15
N LEU A 65 10.52 7.68 17.34
CA LEU A 65 10.64 9.08 17.71
C LEU A 65 9.23 9.64 17.90
N TRP A 66 8.91 9.97 19.14
CA TRP A 66 7.69 10.69 19.49
C TRP A 66 7.96 12.18 19.48
N PHE A 67 7.02 12.96 19.00
CA PHE A 67 7.06 14.42 19.04
C PHE A 67 5.70 15.02 19.40
N HIS A 68 5.68 16.25 19.85
CA HIS A 68 4.53 16.91 20.45
C HIS A 68 3.90 16.08 21.58
N THR A 69 4.74 15.44 22.38
CA THR A 69 4.26 14.57 23.45
C THR A 69 3.68 15.40 24.59
N ASP A 70 2.57 14.93 25.13
CA ASP A 70 1.99 15.48 26.36
C ASP A 70 2.59 14.83 27.61
N SER A 71 2.13 15.28 28.79
CA SER A 71 2.57 14.73 30.09
C SER A 71 2.28 13.25 30.27
N SER A 72 1.40 12.64 29.46
CA SER A 72 1.14 11.20 29.46
C SER A 72 2.00 10.45 28.44
N GLY A 73 2.89 11.14 27.72
CA GLY A 73 3.80 10.57 26.72
C GLY A 73 3.12 10.24 25.39
N ARG A 74 1.91 10.74 25.12
CA ARG A 74 1.20 10.58 23.86
C ARG A 74 1.47 11.75 22.92
N GLY A 75 1.68 11.46 21.65
CA GLY A 75 1.96 12.43 20.61
C GLY A 75 1.94 11.81 19.26
N TYR A 76 2.59 12.43 18.29
CA TYR A 76 2.87 11.81 16.98
C TYR A 76 4.07 10.86 17.10
N GLU A 77 4.00 9.78 16.36
CA GLU A 77 5.04 8.75 16.35
C GLU A 77 5.60 8.54 14.96
N VAL A 78 6.91 8.72 14.79
CA VAL A 78 7.65 8.22 13.63
C VAL A 78 8.32 6.91 14.01
N LEU A 79 7.95 5.85 13.30
CA LEU A 79 8.45 4.49 13.55
C LEU A 79 9.78 4.25 12.84
N PHE A 80 10.67 3.49 13.48
CA PHE A 80 11.89 2.91 12.90
C PHE A 80 11.82 1.39 13.03
N HIS A 81 11.59 0.71 11.91
CA HIS A 81 11.51 -0.74 11.78
C HIS A 81 11.80 -1.15 10.34
N ASN A 82 12.97 -1.72 10.07
CA ASN A 82 13.45 -2.01 8.70
C ASN A 82 13.20 -3.45 8.24
N GLY A 83 12.58 -4.28 9.04
CA GLY A 83 12.37 -5.70 8.75
C GLY A 83 11.70 -5.97 7.39
N PRO A 84 11.59 -7.24 6.98
CA PRO A 84 10.99 -7.63 5.72
C PRO A 84 9.53 -7.18 5.63
N VAL A 85 8.97 -7.20 4.41
CA VAL A 85 7.54 -6.96 4.21
C VAL A 85 6.76 -8.14 4.82
N ASP A 86 6.01 -7.87 5.89
CA ASP A 86 5.32 -8.89 6.69
C ASP A 86 3.97 -8.42 7.26
N GLY A 87 3.48 -7.28 6.73
CA GLY A 87 2.24 -6.65 7.21
C GLY A 87 2.41 -5.72 8.40
N THR A 88 3.60 -5.64 8.98
CA THR A 88 3.89 -4.65 10.03
C THR A 88 4.35 -3.33 9.44
N ARG A 89 4.07 -2.23 10.15
CA ARG A 89 4.54 -0.90 9.77
C ARG A 89 6.06 -0.82 9.71
N LYS A 90 6.58 -0.01 8.80
CA LYS A 90 8.00 0.16 8.54
C LYS A 90 8.49 1.58 8.81
N THR A 91 9.82 1.73 8.77
CA THR A 91 10.54 2.99 9.02
C THR A 91 9.97 4.13 8.20
N GLY A 92 9.72 5.25 8.88
CA GLY A 92 9.14 6.46 8.32
C GLY A 92 7.61 6.53 8.44
N SER A 93 6.92 5.47 8.88
CA SER A 93 5.49 5.57 9.18
C SER A 93 5.23 6.66 10.21
N LEU A 94 4.28 7.55 9.91
CA LEU A 94 3.58 8.34 10.93
C LEU A 94 2.49 7.42 11.48
N SER A 95 2.82 6.73 12.56
CA SER A 95 2.09 5.56 13.03
C SER A 95 0.61 5.83 13.23
N HIS A 96 -0.24 4.93 12.72
CA HIS A 96 -1.70 5.00 12.77
C HIS A 96 -2.33 6.17 11.99
N ILE A 97 -1.53 6.93 11.21
CA ILE A 97 -2.01 8.03 10.37
C ILE A 97 -1.62 7.81 8.92
N ARG A 98 -0.33 7.55 8.68
CA ARG A 98 0.24 7.22 7.36
C ARG A 98 1.18 6.04 7.54
N ASN A 99 0.64 4.83 7.47
CA ASN A 99 1.39 3.60 7.65
C ASN A 99 2.13 3.22 6.36
N ILE A 100 3.39 2.85 6.47
CA ILE A 100 4.24 2.35 5.39
C ILE A 100 4.49 0.87 5.66
N TYR A 101 4.47 0.04 4.62
CA TYR A 101 4.64 -1.41 4.74
C TYR A 101 5.90 -1.95 4.07
N ARG A 102 6.71 -1.07 3.46
CA ARG A 102 8.04 -1.39 2.95
C ARG A 102 9.04 -0.34 3.39
N SER A 103 10.16 -0.74 3.99
CA SER A 103 11.24 0.17 4.36
C SER A 103 12.07 0.56 3.14
N ALA A 104 12.45 1.84 3.08
CA ALA A 104 13.44 2.36 2.12
C ALA A 104 14.88 2.05 2.53
N VAL A 105 15.11 1.57 3.75
CA VAL A 105 16.42 1.38 4.37
C VAL A 105 16.50 0.01 5.04
N GLN A 106 17.72 -0.45 5.35
CA GLN A 106 17.99 -1.78 5.87
C GLN A 106 18.49 -1.75 7.32
N ASP A 107 18.34 -2.89 8.00
CA ASP A 107 18.96 -3.11 9.31
C ASP A 107 20.48 -3.15 9.19
N GLU A 108 21.17 -2.82 10.27
CA GLU A 108 22.62 -2.84 10.42
C GLU A 108 23.39 -1.85 9.52
N GLU A 109 22.64 -0.92 8.88
CA GLU A 109 23.19 0.19 8.11
C GLU A 109 22.75 1.53 8.71
N TRP A 110 23.61 2.56 8.61
CA TRP A 110 23.25 3.91 8.98
C TRP A 110 22.42 4.55 7.88
N PHE A 111 21.32 5.17 8.26
CA PHE A 111 20.46 5.92 7.35
C PHE A 111 20.06 7.26 7.94
N THR A 112 19.82 8.23 7.10
CA THR A 112 19.35 9.56 7.50
C THR A 112 17.84 9.59 7.61
N PHE A 113 17.33 10.29 8.62
CA PHE A 113 15.93 10.65 8.73
C PHE A 113 15.77 12.15 8.98
N VAL A 114 14.68 12.72 8.46
CA VAL A 114 14.26 14.09 8.74
C VAL A 114 12.76 14.10 8.98
N VAL A 115 12.35 14.69 10.10
CA VAL A 115 10.95 14.99 10.40
C VAL A 115 10.80 16.50 10.39
N LYS A 116 10.00 17.02 9.47
CA LYS A 116 9.72 18.46 9.35
C LYS A 116 8.26 18.69 9.70
N VAL A 117 8.02 19.60 10.62
CA VAL A 117 6.68 20.03 11.00
C VAL A 117 6.53 21.52 10.75
N ARG A 118 5.51 21.88 10.00
CA ARG A 118 5.09 23.28 9.74
C ARG A 118 3.59 23.37 9.97
N GLU A 119 3.21 24.07 11.04
CA GLU A 119 1.82 24.13 11.48
C GLU A 119 1.21 22.71 11.52
N LYS A 120 0.15 22.44 10.79
CA LYS A 120 -0.50 21.13 10.69
C LYS A 120 0.16 20.14 9.71
N ASN A 121 1.26 20.54 9.07
CA ASN A 121 1.89 19.74 8.02
C ASN A 121 3.08 18.96 8.58
N VAL A 122 3.10 17.66 8.35
CA VAL A 122 4.17 16.75 8.74
C VAL A 122 4.75 16.11 7.50
N GLU A 123 6.06 16.22 7.35
CA GLU A 123 6.82 15.52 6.31
C GLU A 123 7.88 14.62 6.96
N VAL A 124 7.94 13.37 6.53
CA VAL A 124 8.96 12.41 6.97
C VAL A 124 9.80 12.01 5.78
N ASN A 125 11.10 12.15 5.91
CA ASN A 125 12.09 11.76 4.90
C ASN A 125 13.02 10.70 5.48
N VAL A 126 13.34 9.67 4.68
CA VAL A 126 14.23 8.56 5.08
C VAL A 126 15.04 8.11 3.86
N TRP A 127 16.36 8.00 4.01
CA TRP A 127 17.23 7.49 2.95
C TRP A 127 18.54 6.93 3.49
N ALA A 128 19.12 5.97 2.78
CA ALA A 128 20.47 5.46 3.02
C ALA A 128 21.47 6.12 2.07
N GLY A 129 22.72 6.18 2.49
CA GLY A 129 23.81 6.82 1.72
C GLY A 129 23.79 8.35 1.76
N GLY A 130 24.59 8.96 0.89
CA GLY A 130 24.81 10.41 0.94
C GLY A 130 23.67 11.27 0.40
N TYR A 131 22.92 10.76 -0.58
CA TYR A 131 21.87 11.51 -1.27
C TYR A 131 20.76 10.60 -1.79
N SER A 132 19.53 11.08 -1.72
CA SER A 132 18.39 10.45 -2.39
C SER A 132 17.60 11.50 -3.19
N MET A 133 17.18 11.16 -4.39
CA MET A 133 16.30 12.01 -5.20
C MET A 133 14.87 12.08 -4.63
N TRP A 134 14.43 11.03 -3.94
CA TRP A 134 13.08 10.92 -3.39
C TRP A 134 13.10 10.38 -1.96
N PRO A 135 13.62 11.18 -1.01
CA PRO A 135 13.73 10.72 0.38
C PRO A 135 12.40 10.74 1.14
N CYS A 136 11.42 11.49 0.64
CA CYS A 136 10.14 11.68 1.32
C CYS A 136 9.31 10.40 1.29
N VAL A 137 8.85 9.97 2.44
CA VAL A 137 8.06 8.74 2.59
C VAL A 137 6.65 9.01 3.13
N VAL A 138 6.43 10.13 3.81
CA VAL A 138 5.12 10.57 4.30
C VAL A 138 4.95 12.06 4.11
N ARG A 139 3.75 12.45 3.67
CA ARG A 139 3.24 13.81 3.69
C ARG A 139 1.84 13.78 4.31
N TYR A 140 1.65 14.53 5.37
CA TYR A 140 0.40 14.55 6.10
C TYR A 140 0.05 15.97 6.51
N THR A 141 -1.19 16.37 6.29
CA THR A 141 -1.77 17.60 6.85
C THR A 141 -2.90 17.19 7.76
N GLU A 142 -2.83 17.58 9.04
CA GLU A 142 -3.93 17.33 9.98
C GLU A 142 -5.18 18.11 9.57
N GLY A 143 -6.29 17.41 9.43
CA GLY A 143 -7.57 18.00 9.04
C GLY A 143 -8.19 18.84 10.15
N GLU A 144 -9.25 19.59 9.82
CA GLU A 144 -10.01 20.38 10.79
C GLU A 144 -10.73 19.51 11.83
N ARG A 145 -11.09 18.29 11.46
CA ARG A 145 -11.73 17.30 12.33
C ARG A 145 -10.91 16.01 12.36
N PRO A 146 -9.76 16.00 13.07
CA PRO A 146 -8.90 14.83 13.10
C PRO A 146 -9.61 13.66 13.78
N TYR A 147 -9.53 12.48 13.17
CA TYR A 147 -10.03 11.25 13.77
C TYR A 147 -8.94 10.58 14.61
N ARG A 148 -9.26 10.32 15.87
CA ARG A 148 -8.35 9.61 16.79
C ARG A 148 -9.14 8.60 17.61
N LEU A 149 -8.68 7.37 17.63
CA LEU A 149 -9.15 6.37 18.61
C LEU A 149 -8.80 6.83 20.04
N PRO A 150 -9.53 6.39 21.07
CA PRO A 150 -9.32 6.83 22.45
C PRO A 150 -7.87 6.69 22.93
N GLN A 151 -7.15 5.64 22.52
CA GLN A 151 -5.75 5.44 22.84
C GLN A 151 -4.81 6.45 22.16
N TYR A 152 -5.26 7.10 21.09
CA TYR A 152 -4.51 8.12 20.32
C TYR A 152 -5.13 9.52 20.43
N ALA A 153 -6.03 9.73 21.37
CA ALA A 153 -6.86 10.94 21.45
C ALA A 153 -6.07 12.27 21.53
N LYS A 154 -4.78 12.19 21.86
CA LYS A 154 -3.91 13.38 21.94
C LYS A 154 -2.92 13.52 20.78
N MET A 155 -3.06 12.73 19.75
CA MET A 155 -2.28 12.87 18.51
C MET A 155 -2.91 13.97 17.64
N VAL A 156 -2.99 15.20 18.14
CA VAL A 156 -3.40 16.41 17.42
C VAL A 156 -2.26 17.39 17.41
N PHE A 157 -2.23 18.24 16.40
CA PHE A 157 -1.23 19.29 16.29
C PHE A 157 -1.16 20.12 17.59
N SER A 158 0.03 20.26 18.14
CA SER A 158 0.26 20.93 19.42
C SER A 158 1.74 21.31 19.59
N ARG A 159 2.08 21.69 20.79
CA ARG A 159 3.48 21.83 21.28
C ARG A 159 3.76 20.66 22.21
N GLY A 160 5.02 20.32 22.34
CA GLY A 160 5.42 19.28 23.30
C GLY A 160 6.86 18.83 23.14
N ASP A 161 7.18 17.81 23.88
CA ASP A 161 8.52 17.26 23.98
C ASP A 161 8.75 16.17 22.91
N PHE A 162 10.01 15.73 22.83
CA PHE A 162 10.46 14.63 21.98
C PHE A 162 10.94 13.48 22.85
N VAL A 163 10.62 12.25 22.43
CA VAL A 163 11.03 11.05 23.14
C VAL A 163 11.50 10.00 22.14
N PHE A 164 12.72 9.53 22.28
CA PHE A 164 13.16 8.29 21.66
C PHE A 164 12.75 7.11 22.52
N GLU A 165 12.12 6.12 21.94
CA GLU A 165 11.67 4.90 22.63
C GLU A 165 12.19 3.66 21.91
N GLY A 166 12.85 2.76 22.63
CA GLY A 166 13.18 1.43 22.13
C GLY A 166 12.07 0.44 22.45
N ARG A 167 11.59 -0.30 21.46
CA ARG A 167 10.54 -1.31 21.61
C ARG A 167 11.06 -2.73 21.50
N LYS A 168 12.00 -2.95 20.59
CA LYS A 168 12.61 -4.27 20.35
C LYS A 168 14.04 -4.10 19.85
N GLY A 169 14.94 -4.99 20.27
CA GLY A 169 16.32 -4.95 19.82
C GLY A 169 17.04 -3.67 20.27
N LYS A 170 17.96 -3.19 19.46
CA LYS A 170 18.82 -2.03 19.74
C LYS A 170 18.74 -1.03 18.60
N ALA A 171 18.49 0.24 18.93
CA ALA A 171 18.56 1.35 18.01
C ALA A 171 19.56 2.40 18.50
N LYS A 172 20.34 2.95 17.57
CA LYS A 172 21.30 4.01 17.80
C LYS A 172 20.96 5.19 16.92
N PHE A 173 21.08 6.37 17.47
CA PHE A 173 20.91 7.64 16.76
C PHE A 173 22.13 8.50 16.98
N ARG A 174 22.58 9.20 15.92
CA ARG A 174 23.71 10.14 15.99
C ARG A 174 23.40 11.37 15.14
N ASP A 175 24.20 12.40 15.34
CA ASP A 175 24.10 13.68 14.65
C ASP A 175 22.67 14.25 14.73
N VAL A 176 22.06 14.03 15.91
CA VAL A 176 20.70 14.46 16.19
C VAL A 176 20.68 15.97 16.38
N VAL A 177 19.93 16.65 15.52
CA VAL A 177 19.77 18.11 15.54
C VAL A 177 18.27 18.45 15.48
N LEU A 178 17.81 19.21 16.46
CA LEU A 178 16.49 19.83 16.46
C LEU A 178 16.65 21.32 16.13
N THR A 179 16.08 21.75 15.02
CA THR A 179 16.07 23.15 14.59
C THR A 179 14.64 23.68 14.70
N PRO A 180 14.33 24.57 15.65
CA PRO A 180 13.05 25.27 15.69
C PRO A 180 12.85 26.09 14.42
N LEU A 181 11.64 26.06 13.89
CA LEU A 181 11.23 26.83 12.72
C LEU A 181 10.31 27.95 13.16
N LYS A 182 10.31 29.05 12.43
CA LYS A 182 9.49 30.22 12.75
C LYS A 182 8.00 29.90 12.59
N ASP A 183 7.20 30.23 13.58
CA ASP A 183 5.76 30.08 13.58
C ASP A 183 5.11 31.03 12.54
N GLY A 184 3.94 30.63 12.03
CA GLY A 184 3.16 31.42 11.08
C GLY A 184 3.78 31.56 9.68
N VAL A 185 4.83 30.79 9.35
CA VAL A 185 5.43 30.75 8.02
C VAL A 185 5.21 29.37 7.41
N THR A 186 4.30 29.31 6.46
CA THR A 186 4.05 28.12 5.67
C THR A 186 4.31 28.43 4.19
N ASN A 187 5.23 27.70 3.57
CA ASN A 187 5.43 27.80 2.12
C ASN A 187 4.31 27.02 1.41
N ALA A 188 3.96 27.41 0.20
CA ALA A 188 2.96 26.70 -0.60
C ALA A 188 3.30 25.21 -0.77
N ASP A 189 4.59 24.87 -0.88
CA ASP A 189 5.09 23.50 -1.01
C ASP A 189 4.98 22.66 0.28
N ASP A 190 4.70 23.30 1.41
CA ASP A 190 4.53 22.63 2.70
C ASP A 190 3.06 22.30 2.98
N ILE A 191 2.13 22.70 2.09
CA ILE A 191 0.69 22.43 2.23
C ILE A 191 0.34 21.22 1.36
N PHE A 192 -0.14 20.15 2.01
CA PHE A 192 -0.56 18.94 1.33
C PHE A 192 -2.09 18.83 1.34
N PRO A 193 -2.70 18.24 0.30
CA PRO A 193 -4.12 17.92 0.34
C PRO A 193 -4.46 17.07 1.55
N TYR A 194 -5.59 17.34 2.18
CA TYR A 194 -6.10 16.54 3.30
C TYR A 194 -7.59 16.22 3.12
N ALA A 195 -7.99 15.08 3.67
CA ALA A 195 -9.38 14.69 3.76
C ALA A 195 -9.97 15.09 5.13
N ASP A 196 -11.28 15.09 5.22
CA ASP A 196 -11.97 15.17 6.51
C ASP A 196 -11.82 13.83 7.24
N GLU A 197 -10.89 13.75 8.17
CA GLU A 197 -10.57 12.50 8.88
C GLU A 197 -11.76 11.92 9.65
N ALA A 198 -12.73 12.74 10.04
CA ALA A 198 -13.93 12.26 10.72
C ALA A 198 -14.78 11.35 9.83
N THR A 199 -14.65 11.47 8.51
CA THR A 199 -15.38 10.66 7.52
C THR A 199 -14.47 9.82 6.63
N ASP A 200 -13.16 10.03 6.66
CA ASP A 200 -12.20 9.28 5.85
C ASP A 200 -12.04 7.84 6.34
N PRO A 201 -12.49 6.84 5.57
CA PRO A 201 -12.40 5.45 5.99
C PRO A 201 -10.95 4.93 6.01
N VAL A 202 -10.05 5.50 5.20
CA VAL A 202 -8.64 5.09 5.14
C VAL A 202 -7.93 5.39 6.46
N ILE A 203 -8.08 6.61 6.99
CA ILE A 203 -7.48 6.99 8.28
C ILE A 203 -8.06 6.16 9.41
N ARG A 204 -9.38 5.93 9.42
CA ARG A 204 -10.04 5.08 10.42
C ARG A 204 -9.46 3.68 10.45
N LEU A 205 -9.31 3.05 9.29
CA LEU A 205 -8.74 1.72 9.18
C LEU A 205 -7.27 1.68 9.61
N GLN A 206 -6.47 2.70 9.25
CA GLN A 206 -5.07 2.77 9.69
C GLN A 206 -4.93 2.95 11.21
N GLN A 207 -5.87 3.62 11.87
CA GLN A 207 -5.93 3.71 13.34
C GLN A 207 -6.12 2.33 13.99
N GLU A 208 -6.79 1.41 13.30
CA GLU A 208 -7.05 0.04 13.73
C GLU A 208 -5.98 -0.97 13.25
N ASP A 209 -4.86 -0.47 12.71
CA ASP A 209 -3.82 -1.28 12.09
C ASP A 209 -4.30 -2.13 10.89
N PHE A 210 -5.41 -1.72 10.28
CA PHE A 210 -5.90 -2.36 9.07
C PHE A 210 -5.08 -1.88 7.86
N PRO A 211 -4.53 -2.79 7.04
CA PRO A 211 -3.74 -2.41 5.90
C PRO A 211 -4.60 -1.94 4.73
N VAL A 212 -4.40 -0.71 4.28
CA VAL A 212 -5.03 -0.19 3.08
C VAL A 212 -3.99 -0.15 1.97
N ILE A 213 -3.98 -1.20 1.15
CA ILE A 213 -3.01 -1.38 0.06
C ILE A 213 -3.76 -1.74 -1.22
N ASN A 214 -3.53 -0.97 -2.28
CA ASN A 214 -3.96 -1.34 -3.63
C ASN A 214 -2.82 -2.10 -4.32
N TYR A 215 -2.93 -3.40 -4.47
CA TYR A 215 -1.93 -4.25 -5.10
C TYR A 215 -1.99 -4.23 -6.64
N HIS A 216 -3.11 -3.80 -7.22
CA HIS A 216 -3.37 -3.87 -8.65
C HIS A 216 -3.39 -2.47 -9.29
N ALA A 217 -2.30 -1.72 -9.08
CA ALA A 217 -2.07 -0.44 -9.71
C ALA A 217 -1.02 -0.57 -10.82
N HIS A 218 -1.35 -0.05 -12.01
CA HIS A 218 -0.46 -0.05 -13.17
C HIS A 218 0.03 1.35 -13.49
N ALA A 219 1.32 1.46 -13.81
CA ALA A 219 1.90 2.68 -14.37
C ALA A 219 1.61 2.73 -15.89
N LYS A 220 0.43 3.23 -16.27
CA LYS A 220 -0.03 3.33 -17.66
C LYS A 220 -0.90 4.59 -17.88
N GLY A 221 -1.21 4.93 -19.12
CA GLY A 221 -2.08 6.07 -19.45
C GLY A 221 -1.48 7.41 -19.03
N GLY A 222 -0.15 7.59 -19.12
CA GLY A 222 0.54 8.79 -18.67
C GLY A 222 0.81 8.83 -17.15
N PHE A 223 0.37 7.82 -16.40
CA PHE A 223 0.58 7.69 -14.97
C PHE A 223 1.86 6.90 -14.71
N SER A 224 2.82 7.51 -14.02
CA SER A 224 4.14 6.93 -13.74
C SER A 224 4.23 6.29 -12.35
N PRO A 225 5.21 5.41 -12.09
CA PRO A 225 5.49 4.91 -10.73
C PRO A 225 5.76 6.05 -9.74
N LYS A 226 6.45 7.12 -10.17
CA LYS A 226 6.69 8.30 -9.33
C LYS A 226 5.38 8.98 -8.91
N MET A 227 4.43 9.13 -9.83
CA MET A 227 3.12 9.71 -9.51
C MET A 227 2.33 8.83 -8.54
N ALA A 228 2.39 7.50 -8.69
CA ALA A 228 1.79 6.57 -7.75
C ALA A 228 2.39 6.71 -6.36
N TYR A 229 3.71 6.81 -6.30
CA TYR A 229 4.43 6.98 -5.04
C TYR A 229 4.09 8.32 -4.36
N ASP A 230 4.09 9.43 -5.11
CA ASP A 230 3.71 10.74 -4.58
C ASP A 230 2.27 10.73 -4.05
N LYS A 231 1.38 10.09 -4.79
CA LYS A 231 -0.02 9.95 -4.39
C LYS A 231 -0.16 9.14 -3.08
N SER A 232 0.59 8.06 -2.92
CA SER A 232 0.54 7.23 -1.71
C SER A 232 0.92 8.00 -0.44
N MET A 233 1.87 8.91 -0.54
CA MET A 233 2.28 9.74 0.60
C MET A 233 1.16 10.64 1.12
N VAL A 234 0.28 11.09 0.22
CA VAL A 234 -0.82 12.01 0.54
C VAL A 234 -2.09 11.26 0.92
N ASP A 235 -2.47 10.24 0.15
CA ASP A 235 -3.73 9.51 0.35
C ASP A 235 -3.71 8.61 1.60
N GLY A 236 -2.52 8.19 2.03
CA GLY A 236 -2.38 7.15 3.05
C GLY A 236 -2.68 5.74 2.53
N ILE A 237 -2.99 5.59 1.23
CA ILE A 237 -3.14 4.29 0.57
C ILE A 237 -1.77 3.86 0.07
N ASN A 238 -1.32 2.66 0.45
CA ASN A 238 -0.11 2.10 -0.12
C ASN A 238 -0.42 1.51 -1.49
N TYR A 239 0.38 1.88 -2.49
CA TYR A 239 0.22 1.38 -3.85
C TYR A 239 1.30 0.34 -4.16
N GLY A 240 0.85 -0.86 -4.47
CA GLY A 240 1.70 -1.86 -5.11
C GLY A 240 1.71 -1.60 -6.62
N ILE A 241 2.89 -1.43 -7.18
CA ILE A 241 3.04 -1.22 -8.62
C ILE A 241 3.23 -2.57 -9.29
N ALA A 242 2.24 -2.96 -10.11
CA ALA A 242 2.27 -4.21 -10.85
C ALA A 242 2.66 -3.95 -12.31
N VAL A 243 3.62 -4.73 -12.80
CA VAL A 243 4.05 -4.70 -14.20
C VAL A 243 3.66 -5.99 -14.86
N ASN A 244 3.16 -5.87 -16.10
CA ASN A 244 2.78 -7.04 -16.88
C ASN A 244 4.03 -7.77 -17.38
N ILE A 245 4.07 -9.07 -17.14
CA ILE A 245 5.09 -9.99 -17.67
C ILE A 245 4.46 -10.92 -18.70
N TYR A 246 5.10 -11.04 -19.84
CA TYR A 246 4.58 -11.77 -21.00
C TYR A 246 5.52 -12.91 -21.40
N GLY A 247 4.95 -14.03 -21.81
CA GLY A 247 5.73 -15.04 -22.52
C GLY A 247 6.12 -14.56 -23.93
N LYS A 248 7.28 -14.98 -24.43
CA LYS A 248 7.79 -14.64 -25.78
C LYS A 248 6.83 -14.89 -26.94
N LEU A 249 5.77 -15.64 -26.72
CA LEU A 249 4.79 -16.06 -27.71
C LEU A 249 3.51 -15.20 -27.72
N VAL A 250 3.42 -14.18 -26.89
CA VAL A 250 2.28 -13.24 -26.91
C VAL A 250 2.58 -12.15 -27.92
N HIS A 251 1.63 -11.88 -28.80
CA HIS A 251 1.79 -10.89 -29.88
C HIS A 251 2.10 -9.48 -29.31
N LYS A 252 3.18 -8.89 -29.81
CA LYS A 252 3.43 -7.46 -29.64
C LYS A 252 2.27 -6.70 -30.24
N GLY A 253 1.51 -5.97 -29.46
CA GLY A 253 0.41 -5.16 -29.97
C GLY A 253 -0.81 -5.08 -29.08
N ASP A 254 -0.79 -5.68 -27.91
CA ASP A 254 -1.94 -5.67 -27.00
C ASP A 254 -2.17 -4.35 -26.27
N GLY A 255 -1.57 -3.27 -26.77
CA GLY A 255 -1.87 -1.92 -26.28
C GLY A 255 -1.59 -1.70 -24.79
N GLY A 256 -0.83 -2.57 -24.18
CA GLY A 256 -0.35 -2.39 -22.83
C GLY A 256 0.50 -1.12 -22.79
N VAL A 257 -0.06 -0.06 -22.30
CA VAL A 257 0.65 1.18 -22.09
C VAL A 257 1.48 0.98 -20.82
N GLY A 258 2.69 0.51 -20.99
CA GLY A 258 3.61 0.22 -19.91
C GLY A 258 4.81 -0.57 -20.42
N ARG A 259 5.87 -0.67 -19.61
CA ARG A 259 7.02 -1.51 -19.95
C ARG A 259 6.57 -2.97 -19.98
N MET A 260 6.72 -3.60 -21.13
CA MET A 260 6.55 -5.06 -21.24
C MET A 260 7.83 -5.74 -20.82
N ILE A 261 7.72 -6.75 -19.98
CA ILE A 261 8.84 -7.59 -19.53
C ILE A 261 8.63 -8.99 -20.09
N GLU A 262 9.59 -9.44 -20.89
CA GLU A 262 9.53 -10.70 -21.60
C GLU A 262 10.61 -11.72 -21.17
N THR A 263 11.59 -11.28 -20.38
CA THR A 263 12.73 -12.10 -19.97
C THR A 263 13.09 -11.92 -18.51
N ASP A 264 13.76 -12.91 -17.92
CA ASP A 264 14.33 -12.85 -16.57
C ASP A 264 15.25 -11.65 -16.36
N GLY A 265 16.10 -11.34 -17.35
CA GLY A 265 17.03 -10.21 -17.27
C GLY A 265 16.30 -8.89 -17.14
N GLU A 266 15.28 -8.67 -17.96
CA GLU A 266 14.45 -7.46 -17.90
C GLU A 266 13.68 -7.35 -16.58
N ALA A 267 13.18 -8.49 -16.07
CA ALA A 267 12.48 -8.52 -14.77
C ALA A 267 13.41 -8.13 -13.62
N LEU A 268 14.61 -8.70 -13.58
CA LEU A 268 15.59 -8.40 -12.53
C LEU A 268 16.11 -6.96 -12.61
N GLU A 269 16.35 -6.45 -13.82
CA GLU A 269 16.75 -5.04 -14.02
C GLU A 269 15.65 -4.09 -13.58
N TYR A 270 14.40 -4.32 -13.98
CA TYR A 270 13.26 -3.50 -13.59
C TYR A 270 13.09 -3.45 -12.07
N LEU A 271 13.07 -4.62 -11.41
CA LEU A 271 12.92 -4.68 -9.95
C LEU A 271 14.09 -3.99 -9.24
N GLY A 272 15.33 -4.18 -9.71
CA GLY A 272 16.50 -3.51 -9.15
C GLY A 272 16.38 -1.99 -9.21
N GLN A 273 15.92 -1.45 -10.32
CA GLN A 273 15.69 0.00 -10.47
C GLN A 273 14.54 0.50 -9.59
N MET A 274 13.41 -0.23 -9.58
CA MET A 274 12.20 0.23 -8.88
C MET A 274 12.31 0.11 -7.36
N ILE A 275 12.86 -0.98 -6.86
CA ILE A 275 13.02 -1.20 -5.40
C ILE A 275 13.97 -0.17 -4.80
N SER A 276 15.03 0.20 -5.52
CA SER A 276 15.97 1.24 -5.05
C SER A 276 15.41 2.66 -5.13
N ALA A 277 14.46 2.90 -6.05
CA ALA A 277 13.89 4.23 -6.25
C ALA A 277 12.69 4.52 -5.33
N PHE A 278 11.83 3.51 -5.08
CA PHE A 278 10.56 3.73 -4.39
C PHE A 278 10.29 2.65 -3.33
N PRO A 279 10.04 3.01 -2.07
CA PRO A 279 9.69 2.08 -0.99
C PRO A 279 8.22 1.65 -1.06
N CYS A 280 7.70 1.32 -2.25
CA CYS A 280 6.39 0.72 -2.45
C CYS A 280 6.54 -0.79 -2.70
N LEU A 281 5.41 -1.50 -2.70
CA LEU A 281 5.39 -2.92 -3.08
C LEU A 281 5.50 -3.05 -4.60
N HIS A 282 6.24 -4.05 -5.06
CA HIS A 282 6.46 -4.30 -6.47
C HIS A 282 5.99 -5.68 -6.86
N GLY A 283 5.07 -5.75 -7.81
CA GLY A 283 4.48 -6.99 -8.28
C GLY A 283 4.60 -7.22 -9.77
N PHE A 284 4.34 -8.45 -10.16
CA PHE A 284 4.19 -8.84 -11.54
C PHE A 284 2.79 -9.41 -11.81
N GLN A 285 2.20 -9.01 -12.93
CA GLN A 285 1.01 -9.63 -13.50
C GLN A 285 1.41 -10.57 -14.62
N GLY A 286 1.11 -11.85 -14.46
CA GLY A 286 1.25 -12.84 -15.51
C GLY A 286 0.18 -12.66 -16.59
N GLU A 287 0.60 -12.30 -17.80
CA GLU A 287 -0.27 -12.05 -18.94
C GLU A 287 -0.22 -13.16 -19.98
N GLY A 288 -1.40 -13.52 -20.49
CA GLY A 288 -1.54 -14.70 -21.35
C GLY A 288 -1.36 -15.99 -20.55
N ARG A 289 -1.13 -17.13 -21.23
CA ARG A 289 -0.97 -18.43 -20.55
C ARG A 289 0.44 -19.00 -20.67
N LYS A 290 1.30 -18.37 -21.47
CA LYS A 290 2.68 -18.83 -21.73
C LYS A 290 3.75 -18.04 -20.98
N TRP A 291 3.38 -17.08 -20.15
CA TRP A 291 4.32 -16.28 -19.37
C TRP A 291 5.21 -17.15 -18.45
N THR A 292 4.67 -18.23 -17.91
CA THR A 292 5.40 -19.16 -17.05
C THR A 292 6.56 -19.86 -17.76
N MET A 293 6.61 -19.83 -19.09
CA MET A 293 7.71 -20.42 -19.89
C MET A 293 8.90 -19.45 -20.05
N SER A 294 8.74 -18.18 -19.70
CA SER A 294 9.74 -17.15 -19.94
C SER A 294 10.46 -16.67 -18.68
N PHE A 295 9.97 -17.07 -17.50
CA PHE A 295 10.47 -16.58 -16.23
C PHE A 295 10.85 -17.74 -15.30
N THR A 296 12.01 -17.63 -14.66
CA THR A 296 12.48 -18.59 -13.67
C THR A 296 11.96 -18.25 -12.26
N GLU A 297 11.98 -19.25 -11.39
CA GLU A 297 11.69 -19.03 -9.95
C GLU A 297 12.59 -17.96 -9.34
N LYS A 298 13.85 -17.86 -9.81
CA LYS A 298 14.82 -16.87 -9.32
C LYS A 298 14.38 -15.44 -9.57
N SER A 299 13.86 -15.12 -10.75
CA SER A 299 13.36 -13.79 -11.08
C SER A 299 12.05 -13.50 -10.36
N LEU A 300 11.13 -14.46 -10.36
CA LEU A 300 9.83 -14.32 -9.73
C LEU A 300 9.92 -14.20 -8.19
N ALA A 301 10.92 -14.83 -7.56
CA ALA A 301 11.16 -14.70 -6.12
C ALA A 301 11.62 -13.30 -5.69
N LYS A 302 12.02 -12.42 -6.62
CA LYS A 302 12.47 -11.06 -6.31
C LYS A 302 11.34 -10.05 -6.21
N CYS A 303 10.18 -10.31 -6.82
CA CYS A 303 9.02 -9.43 -6.63
C CYS A 303 8.33 -9.72 -5.28
N ASP A 304 7.67 -8.68 -4.74
CA ASP A 304 6.94 -8.84 -3.48
C ASP A 304 5.70 -9.71 -3.65
N TYR A 305 5.02 -9.60 -4.81
CA TYR A 305 3.83 -10.40 -5.12
C TYR A 305 3.72 -10.68 -6.61
N LEU A 306 3.02 -11.75 -6.91
CA LEU A 306 2.78 -12.23 -8.25
C LEU A 306 1.29 -12.56 -8.40
N PHE A 307 0.63 -12.02 -9.42
CA PHE A 307 -0.76 -12.34 -9.65
C PHE A 307 -1.09 -12.74 -11.08
N THR A 308 -2.17 -13.48 -11.19
CA THR A 308 -2.75 -13.92 -12.46
C THR A 308 -4.23 -13.65 -12.49
N ASP A 309 -4.80 -13.63 -13.68
CA ASP A 309 -6.23 -13.56 -13.90
C ASP A 309 -6.71 -14.72 -14.77
N SER A 310 -8.00 -14.77 -15.03
CA SER A 310 -8.62 -15.69 -15.96
C SER A 310 -9.22 -15.01 -17.18
N MET A 311 -8.83 -13.76 -17.45
CA MET A 311 -9.37 -12.99 -18.58
C MET A 311 -8.82 -13.47 -19.92
N THR A 312 -7.80 -14.33 -19.90
CA THR A 312 -7.29 -15.06 -21.07
C THR A 312 -7.39 -16.56 -20.82
N VAL A 313 -8.09 -17.28 -21.66
CA VAL A 313 -8.23 -18.73 -21.59
C VAL A 313 -7.69 -19.41 -22.83
N VAL A 314 -7.44 -20.72 -22.77
CA VAL A 314 -7.03 -21.52 -23.94
C VAL A 314 -8.16 -22.42 -24.35
N ASP A 315 -8.60 -22.30 -25.60
CA ASP A 315 -9.57 -23.21 -26.22
C ASP A 315 -9.09 -23.64 -27.60
N ARG A 316 -9.07 -24.96 -27.84
CA ARG A 316 -8.59 -25.54 -29.12
C ARG A 316 -7.20 -25.02 -29.52
N ASN A 317 -6.27 -24.98 -28.57
CA ASN A 317 -4.90 -24.51 -28.72
C ASN A 317 -4.78 -23.01 -29.12
N ARG A 318 -5.85 -22.22 -28.94
CA ARG A 318 -5.85 -20.79 -29.17
C ARG A 318 -6.10 -20.05 -27.87
N GLN A 319 -5.28 -19.01 -27.57
CA GLN A 319 -5.59 -18.07 -26.50
C GLN A 319 -6.73 -17.15 -26.91
N ILE A 320 -7.70 -16.98 -26.02
CA ILE A 320 -8.87 -16.12 -26.22
C ILE A 320 -8.90 -15.13 -25.07
N ARG A 321 -8.82 -13.85 -25.42
CA ARG A 321 -8.93 -12.76 -24.45
C ARG A 321 -10.40 -12.36 -24.30
N LEU A 322 -10.98 -12.66 -23.15
CA LEU A 322 -12.41 -12.47 -22.89
C LEU A 322 -12.86 -11.00 -22.95
N TYR A 323 -11.93 -10.07 -22.75
CA TYR A 323 -12.17 -8.62 -22.84
C TYR A 323 -12.03 -8.06 -24.24
N ARG A 324 -11.69 -8.88 -25.24
CA ARG A 324 -11.56 -8.52 -26.64
C ARG A 324 -12.75 -9.09 -27.42
N PRO A 325 -13.74 -8.25 -27.81
CA PRO A 325 -14.90 -8.73 -28.56
C PRO A 325 -14.58 -9.39 -29.91
N ASP A 326 -13.50 -8.93 -30.55
CA ASP A 326 -12.99 -9.46 -31.82
C ASP A 326 -12.34 -10.84 -31.71
N GLU A 327 -11.91 -11.25 -30.51
CA GLU A 327 -11.31 -12.55 -30.24
C GLU A 327 -12.28 -13.52 -29.58
N MET A 328 -13.29 -12.97 -28.88
CA MET A 328 -14.21 -13.76 -28.08
C MET A 328 -15.00 -14.76 -28.95
N THR A 329 -15.01 -16.00 -28.54
CA THR A 329 -15.78 -17.06 -29.18
C THR A 329 -16.24 -18.08 -28.13
N TYR A 330 -17.44 -18.53 -28.28
CA TYR A 330 -18.01 -19.62 -27.47
C TYR A 330 -17.76 -21.00 -28.09
N ASN A 331 -17.23 -21.06 -29.32
CA ASN A 331 -16.98 -22.29 -30.09
C ASN A 331 -18.17 -23.25 -30.15
N GLY A 332 -19.39 -22.67 -30.26
CA GLY A 332 -20.67 -23.41 -30.35
C GLY A 332 -21.25 -23.88 -29.03
N ARG A 333 -20.66 -23.53 -27.89
CA ARG A 333 -21.20 -23.85 -26.58
C ARG A 333 -22.37 -22.94 -26.21
N ALA A 334 -23.39 -23.47 -25.58
CA ALA A 334 -24.42 -22.69 -24.88
C ALA A 334 -23.80 -21.99 -23.68
N PRO A 335 -24.38 -20.90 -23.14
CA PRO A 335 -23.83 -20.15 -22.01
C PRO A 335 -23.45 -21.03 -20.80
N GLU A 336 -24.29 -21.98 -20.43
CA GLU A 336 -24.08 -22.88 -19.30
C GLU A 336 -22.90 -23.85 -19.55
N GLU A 337 -22.78 -24.40 -20.76
CA GLU A 337 -21.67 -25.24 -21.18
C GLU A 337 -20.37 -24.46 -21.25
N TRP A 338 -20.44 -23.20 -21.71
CA TRP A 338 -19.28 -22.32 -21.72
C TRP A 338 -18.83 -21.99 -20.29
N MET A 339 -19.74 -21.80 -19.36
CA MET A 339 -19.40 -21.57 -17.96
C MET A 339 -18.68 -22.76 -17.33
N GLU A 340 -19.09 -24.00 -17.60
CA GLU A 340 -18.35 -25.18 -17.11
C GLU A 340 -16.94 -25.21 -17.69
N PHE A 341 -16.81 -25.03 -18.99
CA PHE A 341 -15.49 -24.90 -19.63
C PHE A 341 -14.66 -23.77 -18.97
N TYR A 342 -15.26 -22.60 -18.71
CA TYR A 342 -14.56 -21.46 -18.12
C TYR A 342 -14.10 -21.74 -16.69
N VAL A 343 -14.94 -22.35 -15.87
CA VAL A 343 -14.58 -22.77 -14.51
C VAL A 343 -13.42 -23.76 -14.55
N ASP A 344 -13.44 -24.75 -15.46
CA ASP A 344 -12.33 -25.70 -15.65
C ASP A 344 -11.03 -24.98 -16.05
N GLN A 345 -11.11 -23.93 -16.88
CA GLN A 345 -9.94 -23.11 -17.22
C GLN A 345 -9.39 -22.35 -16.01
N ILE A 346 -10.28 -21.76 -15.20
CA ILE A 346 -9.87 -21.06 -13.97
C ILE A 346 -9.17 -22.02 -13.01
N GLU A 347 -9.75 -23.20 -12.77
CA GLU A 347 -9.15 -24.22 -11.92
C GLU A 347 -7.77 -24.64 -12.43
N LYS A 348 -7.63 -24.84 -13.75
CA LYS A 348 -6.35 -25.18 -14.40
C LYS A 348 -5.32 -24.07 -14.23
N ILE A 349 -5.69 -22.81 -14.46
CA ILE A 349 -4.81 -21.63 -14.28
C ILE A 349 -4.35 -21.55 -12.82
N LEU A 350 -5.27 -21.52 -11.88
CA LEU A 350 -4.99 -21.36 -10.46
C LEU A 350 -4.23 -22.56 -9.86
N THR A 351 -4.34 -23.75 -10.47
CA THR A 351 -3.57 -24.92 -10.07
C THR A 351 -2.15 -24.88 -10.57
N ASN A 352 -1.91 -24.37 -11.78
CA ASN A 352 -0.63 -24.51 -12.46
C ASN A 352 0.26 -23.25 -12.36
N GLU A 353 -0.31 -22.04 -12.31
CA GLU A 353 0.47 -20.81 -12.25
C GLU A 353 0.94 -20.46 -10.82
N PRO A 354 2.15 -19.97 -10.63
CA PRO A 354 2.72 -19.65 -9.32
C PRO A 354 2.22 -18.29 -8.79
N ALA A 355 0.91 -18.08 -8.78
CA ALA A 355 0.30 -16.81 -8.36
C ALA A 355 0.05 -16.76 -6.86
N ASP A 356 0.27 -15.58 -6.26
CA ASP A 356 -0.09 -15.26 -4.88
C ASP A 356 -1.53 -14.72 -4.79
N ILE A 357 -1.99 -14.05 -5.85
CA ILE A 357 -3.28 -13.35 -5.88
C ILE A 357 -4.01 -13.68 -7.19
N TYR A 358 -5.31 -14.00 -7.09
CA TYR A 358 -6.22 -14.09 -8.21
C TYR A 358 -6.91 -12.75 -8.40
N VAL A 359 -6.63 -12.07 -9.50
CA VAL A 359 -7.12 -10.72 -9.80
C VAL A 359 -8.19 -10.74 -10.88
N ASN A 360 -8.94 -9.63 -11.03
CA ASN A 360 -10.12 -9.53 -11.90
C ASN A 360 -11.06 -10.76 -11.75
N PRO A 361 -11.40 -11.13 -10.50
CA PRO A 361 -11.98 -12.42 -10.24
C PRO A 361 -13.37 -12.58 -10.86
N LEU A 362 -13.63 -13.77 -11.41
CA LEU A 362 -14.94 -14.13 -11.96
C LEU A 362 -15.39 -13.22 -13.12
N TYR A 363 -14.45 -12.61 -13.83
CA TYR A 363 -14.77 -11.78 -14.99
C TYR A 363 -15.62 -12.54 -16.01
N LEU A 364 -16.63 -11.89 -16.59
CA LEU A 364 -17.41 -12.43 -17.69
C LEU A 364 -17.27 -11.57 -18.94
N PRO A 365 -17.27 -12.17 -20.14
CA PRO A 365 -17.39 -11.44 -21.38
C PRO A 365 -18.64 -10.54 -21.39
N ARG A 366 -18.56 -9.45 -22.14
CA ARG A 366 -19.60 -8.41 -22.18
C ARG A 366 -21.01 -8.96 -22.39
N GLU A 367 -21.15 -9.98 -23.25
CA GLU A 367 -22.44 -10.58 -23.59
C GLU A 367 -23.05 -11.40 -22.45
N LEU A 368 -22.20 -11.98 -21.59
CA LEU A 368 -22.63 -12.78 -20.44
C LEU A 368 -22.70 -11.98 -19.14
N ALA A 369 -22.03 -10.83 -19.06
CA ALA A 369 -21.98 -10.02 -17.85
C ALA A 369 -23.37 -9.64 -17.28
N PRO A 370 -24.41 -9.34 -18.07
CA PRO A 370 -25.74 -9.10 -17.53
C PRO A 370 -26.39 -10.29 -16.81
N ARG A 371 -25.91 -11.51 -17.07
CA ARG A 371 -26.39 -12.76 -16.44
C ARG A 371 -25.45 -13.24 -15.32
N PHE A 372 -24.64 -12.34 -14.75
CA PHE A 372 -23.58 -12.68 -13.80
C PHE A 372 -24.07 -13.57 -12.65
N ASP A 373 -25.12 -13.15 -11.95
CA ASP A 373 -25.64 -13.89 -10.78
C ASP A 373 -26.28 -15.23 -11.13
N GLU A 374 -26.85 -15.35 -12.34
CA GLU A 374 -27.40 -16.60 -12.87
C GLU A 374 -26.28 -17.58 -13.23
N LEU A 375 -25.26 -17.10 -13.93
CA LEU A 375 -24.19 -17.94 -14.46
C LEU A 375 -23.16 -18.33 -13.39
N TRP A 376 -22.85 -17.43 -12.46
CA TRP A 376 -21.99 -17.71 -11.31
C TRP A 376 -22.80 -18.28 -10.14
N THR A 377 -23.27 -19.52 -10.29
CA THR A 377 -23.93 -20.25 -9.22
C THR A 377 -23.00 -20.50 -8.03
N ASP A 378 -23.56 -20.77 -6.85
CA ASP A 378 -22.76 -21.10 -5.65
C ASP A 378 -21.86 -22.33 -5.87
N ALA A 379 -22.30 -23.29 -6.66
CA ALA A 379 -21.50 -24.47 -7.01
C ALA A 379 -20.25 -24.10 -7.84
N ARG A 380 -20.40 -23.26 -8.88
CA ARG A 380 -19.29 -22.81 -9.73
C ARG A 380 -18.33 -21.91 -8.96
N VAL A 381 -18.87 -20.94 -8.19
CA VAL A 381 -18.07 -20.09 -7.30
C VAL A 381 -17.33 -20.95 -6.29
N GLY A 382 -18.00 -21.92 -5.67
CA GLY A 382 -17.41 -22.84 -4.71
C GLY A 382 -16.19 -23.57 -5.26
N ARG A 383 -16.26 -24.10 -6.48
CA ARG A 383 -15.13 -24.75 -7.16
C ARG A 383 -13.90 -23.83 -7.24
N VAL A 384 -14.10 -22.59 -7.71
CA VAL A 384 -12.99 -21.62 -7.80
C VAL A 384 -12.42 -21.31 -6.43
N LEU A 385 -13.27 -21.05 -5.44
CA LEU A 385 -12.83 -20.72 -4.08
C LEU A 385 -12.11 -21.88 -3.39
N ASP A 386 -12.51 -23.13 -3.65
CA ASP A 386 -11.86 -24.32 -3.10
C ASP A 386 -10.42 -24.46 -3.62
N VAL A 387 -10.16 -24.09 -4.89
CA VAL A 387 -8.79 -24.03 -5.44
C VAL A 387 -7.99 -22.92 -4.79
N LEU A 388 -8.57 -21.72 -4.62
CA LEU A 388 -7.90 -20.61 -3.94
C LEU A 388 -7.50 -20.99 -2.51
N ALA A 389 -8.43 -21.58 -1.75
CA ALA A 389 -8.18 -22.04 -0.38
C ALA A 389 -7.09 -23.13 -0.34
N LYS A 390 -7.16 -24.13 -1.22
CA LYS A 390 -6.19 -25.22 -1.32
C LYS A 390 -4.77 -24.72 -1.54
N TYR A 391 -4.59 -23.74 -2.43
CA TYR A 391 -3.27 -23.23 -2.80
C TYR A 391 -2.90 -21.94 -2.08
N ARG A 392 -3.73 -21.46 -1.14
CA ARG A 392 -3.52 -20.23 -0.36
C ARG A 392 -3.35 -19.00 -1.25
N ILE A 393 -4.08 -18.95 -2.36
CA ILE A 393 -4.11 -17.81 -3.27
C ILE A 393 -5.11 -16.80 -2.72
N ALA A 394 -4.69 -15.55 -2.59
CA ALA A 394 -5.57 -14.47 -2.16
C ALA A 394 -6.57 -14.07 -3.25
N LEU A 395 -7.71 -13.55 -2.84
CA LEU A 395 -8.76 -13.06 -3.72
C LEU A 395 -8.72 -11.53 -3.76
N GLU A 396 -8.59 -10.97 -4.95
CA GLU A 396 -8.74 -9.52 -5.13
C GLU A 396 -10.18 -9.08 -4.92
N ILE A 397 -10.37 -7.95 -4.22
CA ILE A 397 -11.57 -7.13 -4.26
C ILE A 397 -11.26 -5.96 -5.17
N ASN A 398 -11.66 -6.06 -6.45
CA ASN A 398 -11.42 -5.02 -7.44
C ASN A 398 -12.47 -3.92 -7.33
N SER A 399 -12.04 -2.73 -6.96
CA SER A 399 -12.93 -1.65 -6.61
C SER A 399 -13.57 -0.98 -7.84
N LEU A 400 -12.87 -0.90 -8.97
CA LEU A 400 -13.43 -0.26 -10.17
C LEU A 400 -14.42 -1.17 -10.90
N SER A 401 -14.12 -2.46 -11.00
CA SER A 401 -15.05 -3.43 -11.60
C SER A 401 -16.15 -3.90 -10.64
N ARG A 402 -16.02 -3.62 -9.35
CA ARG A 402 -16.88 -4.11 -8.26
C ARG A 402 -16.99 -5.62 -8.21
N LEU A 403 -15.88 -6.31 -8.49
CA LEU A 403 -15.78 -7.77 -8.46
C LEU A 403 -14.78 -8.22 -7.39
N PRO A 404 -15.11 -9.32 -6.68
CA PRO A 404 -16.38 -9.99 -6.68
C PRO A 404 -17.43 -9.27 -5.83
N GLY A 405 -18.70 -9.68 -5.98
CA GLY A 405 -19.80 -9.16 -5.16
C GLY A 405 -19.75 -9.70 -3.72
N HIS A 406 -20.45 -9.04 -2.80
CA HIS A 406 -20.46 -9.34 -1.36
C HIS A 406 -20.80 -10.81 -1.04
N ARG A 407 -21.67 -11.46 -1.82
CA ARG A 407 -21.99 -12.89 -1.69
C ARG A 407 -20.73 -13.74 -1.80
N VAL A 408 -19.94 -13.54 -2.84
CA VAL A 408 -18.72 -14.29 -3.10
C VAL A 408 -17.64 -13.97 -2.05
N ILE A 409 -17.53 -12.72 -1.63
CA ILE A 409 -16.60 -12.30 -0.56
C ILE A 409 -16.90 -13.05 0.74
N ARG A 410 -18.18 -13.14 1.14
CA ARG A 410 -18.58 -13.92 2.33
C ARG A 410 -18.27 -15.40 2.19
N MET A 411 -18.50 -15.98 1.00
CA MET A 411 -18.16 -17.39 0.72
C MET A 411 -16.65 -17.64 0.80
N ALA A 412 -15.83 -16.70 0.32
CA ALA A 412 -14.37 -16.75 0.38
C ALA A 412 -13.87 -16.63 1.82
N LYS A 413 -14.40 -15.67 2.58
CA LYS A 413 -14.07 -15.48 3.99
C LYS A 413 -14.37 -16.72 4.82
N ALA A 414 -15.52 -17.36 4.60
CA ALA A 414 -15.91 -18.60 5.28
C ALA A 414 -14.92 -19.76 5.01
N ARG A 415 -14.13 -19.69 3.94
CA ARG A 415 -13.07 -20.65 3.59
C ARG A 415 -11.68 -20.24 4.09
N GLY A 416 -11.57 -19.11 4.80
CA GLY A 416 -10.31 -18.57 5.27
C GLY A 416 -9.41 -17.97 4.17
N ILE A 417 -9.97 -17.69 2.99
CA ILE A 417 -9.26 -17.03 1.89
C ILE A 417 -8.96 -15.61 2.31
N LYS A 418 -7.71 -15.18 2.09
CA LYS A 418 -7.27 -13.80 2.36
C LYS A 418 -7.63 -12.88 1.20
N PHE A 419 -7.75 -11.58 1.48
CA PHE A 419 -8.15 -10.57 0.51
C PHE A 419 -7.05 -9.59 0.20
N THR A 420 -7.09 -9.03 -1.00
CA THR A 420 -6.33 -7.85 -1.43
C THR A 420 -7.27 -6.83 -2.04
N PHE A 421 -6.86 -5.56 -2.06
CA PHE A 421 -7.57 -4.55 -2.84
C PHE A 421 -6.87 -4.29 -4.16
N GLY A 422 -7.65 -3.97 -5.18
CA GLY A 422 -7.16 -3.63 -6.49
C GLY A 422 -8.07 -2.67 -7.25
N THR A 423 -7.51 -2.00 -8.26
CA THR A 423 -8.27 -1.14 -9.17
C THR A 423 -8.13 -1.54 -10.63
N ASN A 424 -7.03 -2.19 -11.02
CA ASN A 424 -6.71 -2.43 -12.44
C ASN A 424 -6.93 -1.15 -13.28
N ASN A 425 -6.34 -0.05 -12.81
CA ASN A 425 -6.56 1.29 -13.37
C ASN A 425 -6.16 1.38 -14.84
N GLN A 426 -6.87 2.22 -15.60
CA GLN A 426 -6.50 2.61 -16.96
C GLN A 426 -5.89 4.01 -17.03
N ASP A 427 -5.99 4.76 -15.93
CA ASP A 427 -5.53 6.13 -15.75
C ASP A 427 -5.01 6.35 -14.31
N ALA A 428 -5.04 7.58 -13.81
CA ALA A 428 -4.61 7.94 -12.46
C ALA A 428 -5.61 7.56 -11.34
N ASN A 429 -6.70 6.85 -11.62
CA ASN A 429 -7.75 6.49 -10.64
C ASN A 429 -7.36 5.34 -9.70
N ILE A 430 -6.12 5.28 -9.27
CA ILE A 430 -5.60 4.21 -8.40
C ILE A 430 -6.08 4.28 -6.96
N GLY A 431 -6.56 5.44 -6.51
CA GLY A 431 -7.07 5.63 -5.14
C GLY A 431 -8.56 5.31 -4.96
N ARG A 432 -9.25 4.90 -6.02
CA ARG A 432 -10.69 4.61 -6.03
C ARG A 432 -11.00 3.25 -5.40
N LEU A 433 -10.96 3.19 -4.06
CA LEU A 433 -11.18 1.96 -3.28
C LEU A 433 -12.58 1.88 -2.64
N GLU A 434 -13.54 2.68 -3.07
CA GLU A 434 -14.86 2.82 -2.43
C GLU A 434 -15.57 1.47 -2.27
N TRP A 435 -15.59 0.64 -3.33
CA TRP A 435 -16.20 -0.69 -3.26
C TRP A 435 -15.48 -1.64 -2.32
N ALA A 436 -14.14 -1.62 -2.34
CA ALA A 436 -13.34 -2.46 -1.45
C ALA A 436 -13.55 -2.07 0.02
N LEU A 437 -13.60 -0.77 0.31
CA LEU A 437 -13.85 -0.25 1.66
C LEU A 437 -15.29 -0.52 2.12
N GLU A 438 -16.27 -0.46 1.21
CA GLU A 438 -17.65 -0.89 1.47
C GLU A 438 -17.69 -2.38 1.83
N ALA A 439 -16.97 -3.22 1.07
CA ALA A 439 -16.90 -4.65 1.32
C ALA A 439 -16.29 -4.99 2.69
N VAL A 440 -15.30 -4.22 3.16
CA VAL A 440 -14.75 -4.37 4.51
C VAL A 440 -15.87 -4.29 5.54
N LYS A 441 -16.70 -3.28 5.45
CA LYS A 441 -17.82 -3.05 6.36
C LYS A 441 -18.91 -4.10 6.20
N GLU A 442 -19.40 -4.29 4.97
CA GLU A 442 -20.59 -5.12 4.69
C GLU A 442 -20.32 -6.64 4.82
N CYS A 443 -19.07 -7.06 4.66
CA CYS A 443 -18.67 -8.46 4.83
C CYS A 443 -17.89 -8.73 6.13
N GLY A 444 -17.71 -7.71 6.97
CA GLY A 444 -17.00 -7.81 8.25
C GLY A 444 -15.55 -8.26 8.08
N ILE A 445 -14.85 -7.77 7.03
CA ILE A 445 -13.45 -8.10 6.81
C ILE A 445 -12.61 -7.43 7.89
N THR A 446 -11.71 -8.18 8.50
CA THR A 446 -10.78 -7.71 9.52
C THR A 446 -9.36 -7.67 8.97
N LYS A 447 -8.42 -7.07 9.70
CA LYS A 447 -7.00 -7.05 9.31
C LYS A 447 -6.42 -8.46 9.16
N GLU A 448 -6.92 -9.41 9.94
CA GLU A 448 -6.52 -10.81 9.88
C GLU A 448 -6.99 -11.50 8.59
N ASP A 449 -8.01 -10.97 7.92
CA ASP A 449 -8.49 -11.47 6.63
C ASP A 449 -7.66 -10.93 5.45
N MET A 450 -6.81 -9.92 5.68
CA MET A 450 -5.99 -9.33 4.63
C MET A 450 -4.74 -10.15 4.33
N TRP A 451 -4.37 -10.17 3.06
CA TRP A 451 -3.16 -10.82 2.56
C TRP A 451 -1.97 -9.85 2.58
N PHE A 452 -0.80 -10.37 2.94
CA PHE A 452 0.47 -9.67 2.81
C PHE A 452 1.53 -10.55 2.15
N PRO A 453 2.42 -9.96 1.35
CA PRO A 453 3.61 -10.67 0.89
C PRO A 453 4.51 -10.98 2.11
N SER A 454 5.11 -12.16 2.10
CA SER A 454 6.11 -12.56 3.08
C SER A 454 7.14 -13.46 2.43
N ASP A 455 8.31 -13.58 3.05
CA ASP A 455 9.35 -14.50 2.56
C ASP A 455 8.85 -15.94 2.51
N SER A 456 8.06 -16.36 3.49
CA SER A 456 7.47 -17.70 3.51
C SER A 456 6.52 -17.94 2.33
N ILE A 457 5.73 -16.95 1.95
CA ILE A 457 4.84 -17.02 0.78
C ILE A 457 5.68 -17.09 -0.50
N ARG A 458 6.66 -16.21 -0.64
CA ARG A 458 7.55 -16.20 -1.83
C ARG A 458 8.28 -17.52 -2.03
N LEU A 459 8.78 -18.11 -0.95
CA LEU A 459 9.48 -19.40 -0.97
C LEU A 459 8.54 -20.59 -1.15
N SER A 460 7.25 -20.44 -0.84
CA SER A 460 6.24 -21.50 -1.00
C SER A 460 5.44 -21.42 -2.30
N ARG A 461 5.77 -20.47 -3.20
CA ARG A 461 5.15 -20.41 -4.52
C ARG A 461 5.34 -21.73 -5.25
N LYS A 462 4.31 -22.12 -6.00
CA LYS A 462 4.41 -23.29 -6.84
C LYS A 462 5.59 -23.13 -7.79
N PRO A 463 6.36 -24.20 -8.05
CA PRO A 463 7.38 -24.16 -9.08
C PRO A 463 6.73 -23.81 -10.43
N VAL A 464 7.44 -23.04 -11.23
CA VAL A 464 7.04 -22.74 -12.61
C VAL A 464 7.00 -24.05 -13.39
N ILE A 465 5.81 -24.51 -13.74
CA ILE A 465 5.63 -25.75 -14.48
C ILE A 465 5.67 -25.41 -15.97
N TYR A 466 6.85 -25.55 -16.56
CA TYR A 466 7.00 -25.49 -18.01
C TYR A 466 6.21 -26.64 -18.64
N ASN A 467 5.37 -26.36 -19.65
CA ASN A 467 4.71 -27.31 -20.54
C ASN A 467 3.40 -27.99 -20.10
N LYS A 468 2.72 -27.64 -19.02
CA LYS A 468 1.43 -28.26 -18.67
C LYS A 468 0.18 -27.48 -19.11
N ILE A 469 0.34 -26.34 -19.77
CA ILE A 469 -0.79 -25.51 -20.17
C ILE A 469 -1.28 -25.83 -21.59
N ASP A 470 -0.48 -26.58 -22.36
CA ASP A 470 -0.75 -26.94 -23.76
C ASP A 470 -1.36 -28.34 -23.95
N GLU A 471 -1.62 -29.14 -22.87
CA GLU A 471 -2.26 -30.44 -22.93
C GLU A 471 -3.75 -30.39 -22.58
#